data_18bf991296e7844831db93c2c4c7bf5b
#
_entry.id   18bf991296e7844831db93c2c4c7bf5b
#
_cell.length_a   1.000
_cell.length_b   1.000
_cell.length_c   1.000
_cell.angle_alpha   90.00
_cell.angle_beta   90.00
_cell.angle_gamma   90.00
#
_symmetry.space_group_name_H-M   'P 1'
#
loop_
_entity.id
_entity.type
_entity.pdbx_description
1 polymer ?
#
loop_
_entity_poly.entity_id
_entity_poly.type
_entity_poly.pdbx_seq_one_letter_code
_entity_poly.pdbx_strand_id
1 'polypeptide(L)'
;MILKKGAEADLYLEDFKDVFGFDFYNEKIVIKKRVKKNYRINEIDDMIRGFRTVKEAKIINKAKISGVYSPVLYLVDLKEKSIVMEYINGIRLKEHFSSKGLDKKIGFQIGKSVGSMHKAGIIHGDLTTSNMILSDGKVYFIDFGLSEESEEIEKQGIDVHLLRQALESTHFDISEELFKIIIEGYSDVVGNKKKDEILQRIEQIEKRGRYRKRD
;
A
#
# COMPACT_ATOMS: atom_id res chain seq x y z
N MET A 1 -22.11 2.22 5.72
CA MET A 1 -21.88 3.60 5.14
C MET A 1 -20.81 3.53 4.04
N ILE A 2 -20.98 4.25 2.93
CA ILE A 2 -19.94 4.26 1.86
C ILE A 2 -18.79 5.19 2.29
N LEU A 3 -17.58 4.66 2.43
CA LEU A 3 -16.36 5.42 2.71
C LEU A 3 -15.78 6.05 1.45
N LYS A 4 -15.74 5.28 0.36
CA LYS A 4 -15.12 5.72 -0.91
C LYS A 4 -15.66 4.88 -2.06
N LYS A 5 -16.03 5.54 -3.16
CA LYS A 5 -16.24 4.89 -4.45
C LYS A 5 -14.96 4.97 -5.26
N GLY A 6 -14.44 3.83 -5.68
CA GLY A 6 -13.21 3.73 -6.43
C GLY A 6 -13.40 3.12 -7.83
N ALA A 7 -12.43 3.36 -8.70
CA ALA A 7 -12.48 2.77 -10.04
C ALA A 7 -12.45 1.24 -10.01
N GLU A 8 -11.74 0.62 -9.08
CA GLU A 8 -11.56 -0.84 -9.00
C GLU A 8 -12.38 -1.50 -7.90
N ALA A 9 -12.66 -0.78 -6.80
CA ALA A 9 -13.43 -1.29 -5.67
C ALA A 9 -14.09 -0.15 -4.90
N ASP A 10 -15.25 -0.43 -4.34
CA ASP A 10 -15.93 0.44 -3.37
C ASP A 10 -15.58 0.00 -1.95
N LEU A 11 -15.42 0.97 -1.05
CA LEU A 11 -15.14 0.77 0.36
C LEU A 11 -16.37 1.16 1.19
N TYR A 12 -16.81 0.23 2.05
CA TYR A 12 -17.90 0.44 2.97
C TYR A 12 -17.37 0.35 4.40
N LEU A 13 -17.84 1.25 5.26
CA LEU A 13 -17.62 1.19 6.71
C LEU A 13 -18.88 0.63 7.36
N GLU A 14 -18.74 -0.46 8.08
CA GLU A 14 -19.82 -1.12 8.81
C GLU A 14 -19.36 -1.44 10.23
N ASP A 15 -20.31 -1.75 11.11
CA ASP A 15 -20.00 -2.26 12.43
C ASP A 15 -19.77 -3.78 12.34
N PHE A 16 -18.79 -4.27 13.09
CA PHE A 16 -18.45 -5.70 13.12
C PHE A 16 -19.67 -6.56 13.46
N LYS A 17 -20.45 -6.10 14.43
CA LYS A 17 -21.69 -6.73 14.88
C LYS A 17 -22.71 -6.92 13.75
N ASP A 18 -22.88 -5.92 12.90
CA ASP A 18 -23.90 -5.94 11.84
C ASP A 18 -23.55 -6.97 10.73
N VAL A 19 -22.26 -7.26 10.56
CA VAL A 19 -21.78 -8.21 9.55
C VAL A 19 -21.70 -9.64 10.09
N PHE A 20 -21.22 -9.81 11.34
CA PHE A 20 -20.93 -11.11 11.91
C PHE A 20 -21.95 -11.61 12.95
N GLY A 21 -22.87 -10.73 13.41
CA GLY A 21 -23.92 -11.07 14.37
C GLY A 21 -23.45 -11.25 15.81
N PHE A 22 -22.21 -10.88 16.15
CA PHE A 22 -21.63 -11.02 17.47
C PHE A 22 -21.46 -9.66 18.16
N ASP A 23 -21.87 -9.56 19.41
CA ASP A 23 -21.63 -8.37 20.25
C ASP A 23 -20.19 -8.28 20.81
N PHE A 24 -19.29 -9.13 20.34
CA PHE A 24 -18.00 -9.32 20.96
C PHE A 24 -17.02 -8.16 20.75
N TYR A 25 -17.18 -7.37 19.66
CA TYR A 25 -16.34 -6.20 19.37
C TYR A 25 -17.18 -5.01 18.95
N ASN A 26 -17.01 -3.90 19.64
CA ASN A 26 -17.57 -2.60 19.27
C ASN A 26 -16.69 -1.93 18.19
N GLU A 27 -16.21 -2.73 17.24
CA GLU A 27 -15.23 -2.31 16.25
C GLU A 27 -15.87 -2.12 14.89
N LYS A 28 -15.38 -1.10 14.20
CA LYS A 28 -15.72 -0.87 12.79
C LYS A 28 -14.85 -1.74 11.88
N ILE A 29 -15.43 -2.12 10.77
CA ILE A 29 -14.77 -2.90 9.73
C ILE A 29 -14.88 -2.20 8.38
N VAL A 30 -13.96 -2.51 7.50
CA VAL A 30 -14.01 -2.08 6.10
C VAL A 30 -14.34 -3.27 5.22
N ILE A 31 -15.37 -3.11 4.39
CA ILE A 31 -15.69 -4.05 3.32
C ILE A 31 -15.20 -3.43 2.02
N LYS A 32 -14.19 -4.05 1.39
CA LYS A 32 -13.69 -3.69 0.06
C LYS A 32 -14.31 -4.60 -0.97
N LYS A 33 -15.29 -4.08 -1.74
CA LYS A 33 -16.03 -4.83 -2.75
C LYS A 33 -15.60 -4.40 -4.15
N ARG A 34 -15.18 -5.36 -4.98
CA ARG A 34 -14.73 -5.05 -6.35
C ARG A 34 -15.90 -4.75 -7.27
N VAL A 35 -15.79 -3.61 -7.97
CA VAL A 35 -16.83 -3.11 -8.88
C VAL A 35 -16.83 -3.91 -10.18
N LYS A 36 -18.02 -4.37 -10.60
CA LYS A 36 -18.23 -5.01 -11.90
C LYS A 36 -17.98 -4.00 -13.03
N LYS A 37 -17.33 -4.45 -14.09
CA LYS A 37 -17.04 -3.64 -15.28
C LYS A 37 -17.95 -4.02 -16.44
N ASN A 38 -18.86 -3.12 -16.80
CA ASN A 38 -19.86 -3.38 -17.84
C ASN A 38 -19.30 -3.55 -19.26
N TYR A 39 -18.04 -3.10 -19.49
CA TYR A 39 -17.34 -3.27 -20.77
C TYR A 39 -16.66 -4.64 -20.93
N ARG A 40 -16.68 -5.48 -19.89
CA ARG A 40 -16.11 -6.84 -19.92
C ARG A 40 -17.21 -7.88 -20.08
N ILE A 41 -16.88 -9.01 -20.72
CA ILE A 41 -17.72 -10.21 -20.70
C ILE A 41 -17.88 -10.67 -19.25
N ASN A 42 -19.08 -11.05 -18.84
CA ASN A 42 -19.42 -11.33 -17.45
C ASN A 42 -18.51 -12.40 -16.81
N GLU A 43 -18.23 -13.49 -17.52
CA GLU A 43 -17.42 -14.61 -17.05
C GLU A 43 -15.96 -14.17 -16.84
N ILE A 44 -15.42 -13.35 -17.75
CA ILE A 44 -14.05 -12.82 -17.64
C ILE A 44 -13.96 -11.81 -16.49
N ASP A 45 -14.96 -10.92 -16.36
CA ASP A 45 -14.99 -9.94 -15.27
C ASP A 45 -15.05 -10.64 -13.90
N ASP A 46 -15.89 -11.67 -13.76
CA ASP A 46 -16.02 -12.44 -12.53
C ASP A 46 -14.72 -13.15 -12.18
N MET A 47 -14.06 -13.78 -13.12
CA MET A 47 -12.76 -14.44 -12.95
C MET A 47 -11.67 -13.44 -12.52
N ILE A 48 -11.57 -12.28 -13.19
CA ILE A 48 -10.56 -11.25 -12.87
C ILE A 48 -10.78 -10.69 -11.47
N ARG A 49 -12.03 -10.35 -11.10
CA ARG A 49 -12.35 -9.84 -9.77
C ARG A 49 -12.06 -10.88 -8.69
N GLY A 50 -12.42 -12.13 -8.92
CA GLY A 50 -12.12 -13.24 -8.00
C GLY A 50 -10.62 -13.43 -7.81
N PHE A 51 -9.85 -13.51 -8.88
CA PHE A 51 -8.39 -13.62 -8.84
C PHE A 51 -7.74 -12.46 -8.07
N ARG A 52 -8.14 -11.20 -8.39
CA ARG A 52 -7.61 -10.01 -7.71
C ARG A 52 -7.96 -9.98 -6.22
N THR A 53 -9.16 -10.44 -5.84
CA THR A 53 -9.59 -10.52 -4.44
C THR A 53 -8.70 -11.48 -3.65
N VAL A 54 -8.47 -12.69 -4.18
CA VAL A 54 -7.59 -13.68 -3.55
C VAL A 54 -6.16 -13.20 -3.47
N LYS A 55 -5.63 -12.64 -4.57
CA LYS A 55 -4.26 -12.13 -4.65
C LYS A 55 -4.02 -11.06 -3.60
N GLU A 56 -4.91 -10.06 -3.51
CA GLU A 56 -4.80 -8.97 -2.55
C GLU A 56 -4.81 -9.50 -1.10
N ALA A 57 -5.75 -10.38 -0.77
CA ALA A 57 -5.83 -10.98 0.56
C ALA A 57 -4.56 -11.76 0.93
N LYS A 58 -4.01 -12.54 0.00
CA LYS A 58 -2.75 -13.27 0.22
C LYS A 58 -1.58 -12.31 0.49
N ILE A 59 -1.48 -11.23 -0.27
CA ILE A 59 -0.39 -10.25 -0.11
C ILE A 59 -0.52 -9.49 1.20
N ILE A 60 -1.71 -9.06 1.61
CA ILE A 60 -1.96 -8.44 2.92
C ILE A 60 -1.47 -9.35 4.05
N ASN A 61 -1.85 -10.63 4.01
CA ASN A 61 -1.41 -11.61 5.01
C ASN A 61 0.11 -11.82 4.99
N LYS A 62 0.71 -11.93 3.82
CA LYS A 62 2.17 -12.07 3.66
C LYS A 62 2.92 -10.83 4.19
N ALA A 63 2.41 -9.62 3.92
CA ALA A 63 2.97 -8.38 4.46
C ALA A 63 2.92 -8.37 6.00
N LYS A 64 1.78 -8.78 6.60
CA LYS A 64 1.64 -8.90 8.04
C LYS A 64 2.65 -9.90 8.65
N ILE A 65 2.82 -11.06 8.04
CA ILE A 65 3.80 -12.07 8.47
C ILE A 65 5.24 -11.54 8.37
N SER A 66 5.54 -10.66 7.39
CA SER A 66 6.85 -10.03 7.26
C SER A 66 7.10 -8.86 8.24
N GLY A 67 6.18 -8.62 9.19
CA GLY A 67 6.29 -7.58 10.21
C GLY A 67 5.80 -6.20 9.76
N VAL A 68 5.12 -6.10 8.62
CA VAL A 68 4.50 -4.85 8.15
C VAL A 68 3.10 -4.73 8.73
N TYR A 69 2.81 -3.60 9.38
CA TYR A 69 1.47 -3.32 9.87
C TYR A 69 0.52 -3.15 8.68
N SER A 70 -0.50 -3.97 8.64
CA SER A 70 -1.56 -4.00 7.63
C SER A 70 -2.87 -4.43 8.29
N PRO A 71 -4.06 -4.17 7.71
CA PRO A 71 -5.33 -4.56 8.31
C PRO A 71 -5.41 -6.07 8.60
N VAL A 72 -6.06 -6.44 9.68
CA VAL A 72 -6.47 -7.84 9.92
C VAL A 72 -7.56 -8.19 8.93
N LEU A 73 -7.46 -9.36 8.31
CA LEU A 73 -8.49 -9.88 7.43
C LEU A 73 -9.46 -10.76 8.23
N TYR A 74 -10.74 -10.44 8.17
CA TYR A 74 -11.79 -11.22 8.84
C TYR A 74 -12.46 -12.22 7.89
N LEU A 75 -12.72 -11.81 6.64
CA LEU A 75 -13.39 -12.65 5.65
C LEU A 75 -12.93 -12.30 4.23
N VAL A 76 -12.78 -13.31 3.39
CA VAL A 76 -12.62 -13.17 1.93
C VAL A 76 -13.81 -13.83 1.28
N ASP A 77 -14.74 -13.04 0.77
CA ASP A 77 -15.94 -13.52 0.10
C ASP A 77 -15.72 -13.55 -1.43
N LEU A 78 -15.56 -14.76 -1.95
CA LEU A 78 -15.34 -14.95 -3.39
C LEU A 78 -16.63 -14.85 -4.20
N LYS A 79 -17.79 -15.02 -3.58
CA LYS A 79 -19.09 -14.84 -4.24
C LYS A 79 -19.35 -13.36 -4.49
N GLU A 80 -19.18 -12.55 -3.44
CA GLU A 80 -19.37 -11.11 -3.50
C GLU A 80 -18.13 -10.34 -4.03
N LYS A 81 -16.99 -11.05 -4.26
CA LYS A 81 -15.70 -10.45 -4.67
C LYS A 81 -15.27 -9.34 -3.71
N SER A 82 -15.38 -9.62 -2.42
CA SER A 82 -15.08 -8.66 -1.36
C SER A 82 -14.10 -9.20 -0.32
N ILE A 83 -13.44 -8.27 0.35
CA ILE A 83 -12.57 -8.51 1.51
C ILE A 83 -13.14 -7.72 2.67
N VAL A 84 -13.42 -8.39 3.78
CA VAL A 84 -13.81 -7.77 5.05
C VAL A 84 -12.56 -7.71 5.93
N MET A 85 -12.20 -6.50 6.37
CA MET A 85 -10.96 -6.26 7.08
C MET A 85 -11.12 -5.22 8.18
N GLU A 86 -10.16 -5.16 9.06
CA GLU A 86 -10.01 -4.18 10.13
C GLU A 86 -10.10 -2.75 9.58
N TYR A 87 -10.89 -1.91 10.27
CA TYR A 87 -10.83 -0.47 10.08
C TYR A 87 -9.69 0.11 10.92
N ILE A 88 -8.68 0.67 10.27
CA ILE A 88 -7.58 1.33 10.96
C ILE A 88 -8.01 2.75 11.33
N ASN A 89 -8.25 2.96 12.63
CA ASN A 89 -8.59 4.28 13.15
C ASN A 89 -7.32 5.12 13.30
N GLY A 90 -7.12 6.08 12.42
CA GLY A 90 -5.92 6.90 12.38
C GLY A 90 -5.98 8.02 11.36
N ILE A 91 -4.87 8.73 11.22
CA ILE A 91 -4.71 9.81 10.24
C ILE A 91 -3.92 9.30 9.02
N ARG A 92 -4.31 9.65 7.81
CA ARG A 92 -3.51 9.35 6.63
C ARG A 92 -2.17 10.08 6.69
N LEU A 93 -1.09 9.43 6.28
CA LEU A 93 0.22 10.07 6.29
C LEU A 93 0.29 11.29 5.37
N LYS A 94 -0.50 11.32 4.30
CA LYS A 94 -0.67 12.51 3.47
C LYS A 94 -1.08 13.73 4.32
N GLU A 95 -2.08 13.56 5.16
CA GLU A 95 -2.61 14.63 6.04
C GLU A 95 -1.66 14.94 7.20
N HIS A 96 -1.02 13.88 7.76
CA HIS A 96 -0.03 14.04 8.81
C HIS A 96 1.14 14.92 8.36
N PHE A 97 1.79 14.59 7.24
CA PHE A 97 2.92 15.37 6.73
C PHE A 97 2.51 16.76 6.24
N SER A 98 1.31 16.92 5.69
CA SER A 98 0.80 18.24 5.29
C SER A 98 0.53 19.16 6.49
N SER A 99 0.17 18.61 7.64
CA SER A 99 -0.16 19.41 8.85
C SER A 99 1.01 19.55 9.83
N LYS A 100 1.88 18.54 9.94
CA LYS A 100 2.98 18.49 10.91
C LYS A 100 4.36 18.72 10.30
N GLY A 101 4.46 18.67 8.96
CA GLY A 101 5.74 18.71 8.27
C GLY A 101 6.54 17.41 8.45
N LEU A 102 7.86 17.52 8.42
CA LEU A 102 8.78 16.39 8.51
C LEU A 102 8.71 15.68 9.87
N ASP A 103 8.42 14.40 9.83
CA ASP A 103 8.48 13.50 10.98
C ASP A 103 9.49 12.38 10.68
N LYS A 104 10.71 12.53 11.24
CA LYS A 104 11.85 11.62 11.00
C LYS A 104 11.55 10.19 11.46
N LYS A 105 10.86 10.04 12.60
CA LYS A 105 10.52 8.73 13.15
C LYS A 105 9.57 7.97 12.22
N ILE A 106 8.58 8.66 11.70
CA ILE A 106 7.60 8.08 10.77
C ILE A 106 8.26 7.78 9.43
N GLY A 107 9.09 8.69 8.90
CA GLY A 107 9.86 8.43 7.67
C GLY A 107 10.72 7.18 7.76
N PHE A 108 11.43 6.99 8.88
CA PHE A 108 12.25 5.80 9.13
C PHE A 108 11.41 4.52 9.21
N GLN A 109 10.22 4.56 9.87
CA GLN A 109 9.28 3.42 9.91
C GLN A 109 8.77 3.04 8.52
N ILE A 110 8.45 4.03 7.67
CA ILE A 110 8.05 3.76 6.27
C ILE A 110 9.15 2.98 5.57
N GLY A 111 10.39 3.45 5.67
CA GLY A 111 11.55 2.79 5.06
C GLY A 111 11.72 1.34 5.52
N LYS A 112 11.64 1.09 6.84
CA LYS A 112 11.71 -0.28 7.39
C LYS A 112 10.62 -1.17 6.86
N SER A 113 9.39 -0.68 6.78
CA SER A 113 8.25 -1.45 6.29
C SER A 113 8.40 -1.80 4.80
N VAL A 114 8.83 -0.83 3.96
CA VAL A 114 9.10 -1.07 2.54
C VAL A 114 10.24 -2.07 2.36
N GLY A 115 11.31 -1.94 3.15
CA GLY A 115 12.41 -2.90 3.17
C GLY A 115 11.96 -4.31 3.55
N SER A 116 11.09 -4.45 4.55
CA SER A 116 10.51 -5.73 4.96
C SER A 116 9.64 -6.35 3.87
N MET A 117 8.80 -5.55 3.19
CA MET A 117 8.02 -6.01 2.03
C MET A 117 8.94 -6.53 0.92
N HIS A 118 9.93 -5.77 0.51
CA HIS A 118 10.85 -6.16 -0.55
C HIS A 118 11.69 -7.38 -0.19
N LYS A 119 12.11 -7.51 1.07
CA LYS A 119 12.81 -8.71 1.57
C LYS A 119 11.92 -9.96 1.53
N ALA A 120 10.61 -9.80 1.71
CA ALA A 120 9.62 -10.85 1.59
C ALA A 120 9.14 -11.08 0.13
N GLY A 121 9.74 -10.40 -0.86
CA GLY A 121 9.35 -10.48 -2.27
C GLY A 121 7.97 -9.88 -2.55
N ILE A 122 7.58 -8.84 -1.82
CA ILE A 122 6.31 -8.11 -2.03
C ILE A 122 6.64 -6.75 -2.65
N ILE A 123 6.05 -6.47 -3.80
CA ILE A 123 5.98 -5.15 -4.42
C ILE A 123 4.61 -4.56 -4.12
N HIS A 124 4.54 -3.37 -3.53
CA HIS A 124 3.25 -2.75 -3.20
C HIS A 124 2.51 -2.26 -4.44
N GLY A 125 3.23 -1.64 -5.36
CA GLY A 125 2.70 -1.17 -6.65
C GLY A 125 1.96 0.16 -6.60
N ASP A 126 1.68 0.70 -5.40
CA ASP A 126 1.05 2.02 -5.20
C ASP A 126 1.51 2.65 -3.87
N LEU A 127 2.84 2.77 -3.71
CA LEU A 127 3.45 3.37 -2.52
C LEU A 127 3.24 4.88 -2.50
N THR A 128 2.18 5.31 -1.82
CA THR A 128 1.87 6.73 -1.61
C THR A 128 1.53 6.98 -0.14
N THR A 129 1.72 8.21 0.35
CA THR A 129 1.32 8.60 1.71
C THR A 129 -0.19 8.57 1.93
N SER A 130 -0.99 8.50 0.85
CA SER A 130 -2.44 8.30 0.89
C SER A 130 -2.82 6.86 1.24
N ASN A 131 -1.95 5.89 0.96
CA ASN A 131 -2.13 4.47 1.23
C ASN A 131 -1.43 4.03 2.52
N MET A 132 -1.09 4.98 3.38
CA MET A 132 -0.50 4.75 4.69
C MET A 132 -1.31 5.49 5.77
N ILE A 133 -1.58 4.81 6.89
CA ILE A 133 -2.31 5.38 8.04
C ILE A 133 -1.41 5.32 9.27
N LEU A 134 -1.29 6.43 9.98
CA LEU A 134 -0.67 6.51 11.29
C LEU A 134 -1.72 6.25 12.35
N SER A 135 -1.56 5.18 13.11
CA SER A 135 -2.40 4.82 14.25
C SER A 135 -1.53 4.35 15.40
N ASP A 136 -1.71 4.91 16.58
CA ASP A 136 -0.95 4.57 17.79
C ASP A 136 0.58 4.54 17.59
N GLY A 137 1.10 5.51 16.82
CA GLY A 137 2.53 5.63 16.51
C GLY A 137 3.09 4.58 15.55
N LYS A 138 2.23 3.79 14.91
CA LYS A 138 2.56 2.75 13.92
C LYS A 138 2.07 3.14 12.54
N VAL A 139 2.86 2.83 11.51
CA VAL A 139 2.49 3.06 10.12
C VAL A 139 1.85 1.81 9.53
N TYR A 140 0.56 1.88 9.25
CA TYR A 140 -0.20 0.82 8.59
C TYR A 140 -0.21 1.05 7.08
N PHE A 141 0.14 0.03 6.32
CA PHE A 141 0.00 0.02 4.85
C PHE A 141 -1.35 -0.56 4.48
N ILE A 142 -2.05 0.13 3.58
CA ILE A 142 -3.38 -0.24 3.10
C ILE A 142 -3.39 -0.26 1.57
N ASP A 143 -4.40 -0.89 1.00
CA ASP A 143 -4.65 -0.96 -0.45
C ASP A 143 -3.56 -1.67 -1.26
N PHE A 144 -3.48 -2.99 -1.07
CA PHE A 144 -2.59 -3.86 -1.83
C PHE A 144 -3.18 -4.33 -3.18
N GLY A 145 -4.16 -3.61 -3.72
CA GLY A 145 -4.88 -3.97 -4.95
C GLY A 145 -4.01 -4.04 -6.21
N LEU A 146 -2.89 -3.31 -6.26
CA LEU A 146 -1.90 -3.31 -7.34
C LEU A 146 -0.63 -4.11 -7.01
N SER A 147 -0.56 -4.68 -5.81
CA SER A 147 0.63 -5.40 -5.34
C SER A 147 0.87 -6.69 -6.11
N GLU A 148 2.13 -7.09 -6.17
CA GLU A 148 2.54 -8.37 -6.75
C GLU A 148 3.69 -9.00 -5.97
N GLU A 149 3.94 -10.29 -6.23
CA GLU A 149 5.11 -10.98 -5.69
C GLU A 149 6.23 -10.94 -6.73
N SER A 150 7.39 -10.38 -6.34
CA SER A 150 8.60 -10.36 -7.16
C SER A 150 9.83 -10.05 -6.33
N GLU A 151 10.94 -10.69 -6.66
CA GLU A 151 12.27 -10.40 -6.10
C GLU A 151 13.12 -9.55 -7.05
N GLU A 152 12.59 -9.18 -8.21
CA GLU A 152 13.31 -8.44 -9.24
C GLU A 152 13.68 -7.03 -8.77
N ILE A 153 14.97 -6.69 -8.87
CA ILE A 153 15.50 -5.35 -8.57
C ILE A 153 14.79 -4.24 -9.36
N GLU A 154 14.42 -4.52 -10.60
CA GLU A 154 13.70 -3.57 -11.44
C GLU A 154 12.38 -3.17 -10.81
N LYS A 155 11.57 -4.14 -10.38
CA LYS A 155 10.26 -3.91 -9.78
C LYS A 155 10.37 -3.22 -8.41
N GLN A 156 11.33 -3.63 -7.59
CA GLN A 156 11.61 -2.97 -6.32
C GLN A 156 12.06 -1.52 -6.53
N GLY A 157 12.90 -1.27 -7.54
CA GLY A 157 13.32 0.08 -7.92
C GLY A 157 12.15 0.96 -8.39
N ILE A 158 11.23 0.38 -9.18
CA ILE A 158 10.00 1.07 -9.61
C ILE A 158 9.13 1.43 -8.40
N ASP A 159 8.95 0.52 -7.46
CA ASP A 159 8.12 0.72 -6.26
C ASP A 159 8.66 1.88 -5.39
N VAL A 160 9.97 1.91 -5.14
CA VAL A 160 10.61 3.01 -4.40
C VAL A 160 10.61 4.32 -5.21
N HIS A 161 10.75 4.24 -6.54
CA HIS A 161 10.66 5.42 -7.41
C HIS A 161 9.25 6.04 -7.39
N LEU A 162 8.20 5.22 -7.42
CA LEU A 162 6.81 5.69 -7.26
C LEU A 162 6.60 6.42 -5.92
N LEU A 163 7.17 5.87 -4.84
CA LEU A 163 7.14 6.54 -3.54
C LEU A 163 7.82 7.91 -3.60
N ARG A 164 9.03 8.00 -4.19
CA ARG A 164 9.74 9.27 -4.36
C ARG A 164 8.91 10.29 -5.13
N GLN A 165 8.34 9.90 -6.27
CA GLN A 165 7.47 10.76 -7.08
C GLN A 165 6.22 11.22 -6.31
N ALA A 166 5.61 10.32 -5.52
CA ALA A 166 4.47 10.67 -4.68
C ALA A 166 4.83 11.71 -3.61
N LEU A 167 6.03 11.60 -3.00
CA LEU A 167 6.52 12.58 -2.05
C LEU A 167 6.78 13.95 -2.74
N GLU A 168 7.47 13.95 -3.86
CA GLU A 168 7.76 15.16 -4.63
C GLU A 168 6.49 15.90 -5.08
N SER A 169 5.44 15.16 -5.46
CA SER A 169 4.18 15.76 -5.91
C SER A 169 3.27 16.22 -4.77
N THR A 170 3.35 15.59 -3.60
CA THR A 170 2.37 15.83 -2.50
C THR A 170 2.99 16.60 -1.33
N HIS A 171 4.31 16.46 -1.10
CA HIS A 171 5.03 16.98 0.05
C HIS A 171 6.33 17.67 -0.38
N PHE A 172 6.25 18.53 -1.40
CA PHE A 172 7.40 19.14 -2.07
C PHE A 172 8.44 19.70 -1.08
N ASP A 173 8.00 20.48 -0.08
CA ASP A 173 8.89 21.19 0.86
C ASP A 173 9.76 20.26 1.73
N ILE A 174 9.30 19.03 1.97
CA ILE A 174 10.01 18.05 2.83
C ILE A 174 10.44 16.81 2.07
N SER A 175 10.10 16.69 0.78
CA SER A 175 10.22 15.45 0.00
C SER A 175 11.65 14.90 -0.02
N GLU A 176 12.65 15.75 -0.22
CA GLU A 176 14.06 15.33 -0.32
C GLU A 176 14.58 14.78 1.02
N GLU A 177 14.34 15.49 2.13
CA GLU A 177 14.78 15.05 3.44
C GLU A 177 14.00 13.82 3.92
N LEU A 178 12.70 13.80 3.69
CA LEU A 178 11.85 12.66 4.02
C LEU A 178 12.27 11.41 3.24
N PHE A 179 12.56 11.54 1.96
CA PHE A 179 13.04 10.42 1.15
C PHE A 179 14.39 9.87 1.65
N LYS A 180 15.34 10.74 2.02
CA LYS A 180 16.61 10.31 2.62
C LYS A 180 16.40 9.46 3.87
N ILE A 181 15.51 9.91 4.77
CA ILE A 181 15.19 9.19 6.01
C ILE A 181 14.50 7.84 5.70
N ILE A 182 13.61 7.80 4.73
CA ILE A 182 12.98 6.56 4.28
C ILE A 182 14.03 5.57 3.76
N ILE A 183 15.00 6.03 2.96
CA ILE A 183 16.08 5.19 2.44
C ILE A 183 17.01 4.70 3.56
N GLU A 184 17.24 5.49 4.61
CA GLU A 184 17.96 5.02 5.81
C GLU A 184 17.22 3.86 6.48
N GLY A 185 15.90 4.01 6.73
CA GLY A 185 15.07 2.95 7.29
C GLY A 185 14.99 1.72 6.39
N TYR A 186 14.95 1.89 5.08
CA TYR A 186 15.01 0.81 4.10
C TYR A 186 16.34 0.04 4.22
N SER A 187 17.46 0.78 4.25
CA SER A 187 18.80 0.21 4.38
C SER A 187 19.00 -0.59 5.68
N ASP A 188 18.36 -0.18 6.77
CA ASP A 188 18.40 -0.88 8.05
C ASP A 188 17.87 -2.34 7.94
N VAL A 189 16.97 -2.60 7.00
CA VAL A 189 16.37 -3.93 6.79
C VAL A 189 17.07 -4.74 5.71
N VAL A 190 17.39 -4.10 4.57
CA VAL A 190 17.91 -4.81 3.39
C VAL A 190 19.42 -4.77 3.27
N GLY A 191 20.08 -3.88 4.03
CA GLY A 191 21.51 -3.63 3.99
C GLY A 191 21.96 -2.63 2.91
N ASN A 192 23.17 -2.07 3.08
CA ASN A 192 23.67 -1.02 2.18
C ASN A 192 23.83 -1.47 0.74
N LYS A 193 24.29 -2.69 0.49
CA LYS A 193 24.47 -3.20 -0.87
C LYS A 193 23.16 -3.16 -1.67
N LYS A 194 22.10 -3.71 -1.09
CA LYS A 194 20.77 -3.73 -1.73
C LYS A 194 20.19 -2.32 -1.91
N LYS A 195 20.36 -1.46 -0.91
CA LYS A 195 20.00 -0.04 -1.00
C LYS A 195 20.67 0.63 -2.19
N ASP A 196 21.99 0.45 -2.36
CA ASP A 196 22.74 1.09 -3.44
C ASP A 196 22.31 0.57 -4.82
N GLU A 197 22.03 -0.74 -4.94
CA GLU A 197 21.47 -1.35 -6.17
C GLU A 197 20.10 -0.71 -6.53
N ILE A 198 19.22 -0.48 -5.53
CA ILE A 198 17.91 0.16 -5.73
C ILE A 198 18.08 1.61 -6.16
N LEU A 199 18.96 2.39 -5.50
CA LEU A 199 19.19 3.79 -5.88
C LEU A 199 19.75 3.92 -7.29
N GLN A 200 20.70 3.08 -7.68
CA GLN A 200 21.21 3.04 -9.06
C GLN A 200 20.09 2.70 -10.07
N ARG A 201 19.18 1.80 -9.69
CA ARG A 201 18.06 1.44 -10.56
C ARG A 201 17.09 2.62 -10.72
N ILE A 202 16.79 3.35 -9.65
CA ILE A 202 15.96 4.56 -9.71
C ILE A 202 16.55 5.58 -10.67
N GLU A 203 17.85 5.87 -10.60
CA GLU A 203 18.52 6.79 -11.53
C GLU A 203 18.39 6.34 -12.99
N GLN A 204 18.48 5.04 -13.26
CA GLN A 204 18.31 4.50 -14.61
C GLN A 204 16.88 4.66 -15.13
N ILE A 205 15.88 4.44 -14.25
CA ILE A 205 14.45 4.63 -14.58
C ILE A 205 14.19 6.12 -14.93
N GLU A 206 14.71 7.05 -14.12
CA GLU A 206 14.56 8.48 -14.36
C GLU A 206 15.22 8.94 -15.68
N LYS A 207 16.41 8.42 -15.98
CA LYS A 207 17.08 8.74 -17.26
C LYS A 207 16.23 8.26 -18.45
N ARG A 208 15.68 7.04 -18.42
CA ARG A 208 14.80 6.53 -19.49
C ARG A 208 13.53 7.38 -19.64
N GLY A 209 12.92 7.83 -18.54
CA GLY A 209 11.73 8.68 -18.56
C GLY A 209 11.96 10.06 -19.19
N ARG A 210 13.16 10.64 -19.03
CA ARG A 210 13.51 11.94 -19.64
C ARG A 210 13.68 11.86 -21.16
N TYR A 211 14.18 10.75 -21.68
CA TYR A 211 14.32 10.57 -23.14
C TYR A 211 12.98 10.38 -23.85
N ARG A 212 11.98 9.79 -23.21
CA ARG A 212 10.63 9.63 -23.78
C ARG A 212 9.79 10.93 -23.84
N LYS A 213 10.18 11.97 -23.11
CA LYS A 213 9.48 13.27 -23.12
C LYS A 213 10.03 14.27 -24.19
N ARG A 214 10.99 13.84 -25.00
CA ARG A 214 11.64 14.67 -26.03
C ARG A 214 11.23 14.34 -27.46
N ASP A 215 10.41 13.32 -27.64
CA ASP A 215 9.75 12.92 -28.90
C ASP A 215 8.25 13.22 -28.82
#